data_00a4911d1ff528324e77d8b66acab450
#
_entry.id   00a4911d1ff528324e77d8b66acab450
#
_cell.length_a   1.000
_cell.length_b   1.000
_cell.length_c   1.000
_cell.angle_alpha   90.00
_cell.angle_beta   90.00
_cell.angle_gamma   90.00
#
_symmetry.space_group_name_H-M   'P 1'
#
loop_
_entity.id
_entity.type
_entity.pdbx_description
1 polymer ?
#
loop_
_entity_poly.entity_id
_entity_poly.type
_entity_poly.pdbx_seq_one_letter_code
_entity_poly.pdbx_strand_id
1 'polypeptide(L)'
;MQLTNDQFALIKQQFATLKERSAFYAAKFDGIDLTDVQTQEDFEKLPFSEKDDLRRVYPLGLQAVPDEEVVRIHSSSGTTGTPVIVPYTQQDVTDWAIQFARCYETAGITNTDRIQITPGYGLWTAGIGFQLGAEHLGAMAIPMGPGNTEKQLRMMQDLKSTVLCATSSY
;
A
#
# COMPACT_ATOMS: atom_id res chain seq x y z
N MET A 1 -20.65 2.79 9.58
CA MET A 1 -20.91 2.79 8.12
C MET A 1 -21.20 1.36 7.73
N GLN A 2 -22.34 1.05 7.12
CA GLN A 2 -22.66 -0.30 6.67
C GLN A 2 -21.99 -0.59 5.33
N LEU A 3 -21.47 -1.80 5.18
CA LEU A 3 -20.94 -2.30 3.90
C LEU A 3 -22.09 -2.45 2.89
N THR A 4 -21.83 -2.10 1.63
CA THR A 4 -22.74 -2.44 0.54
C THR A 4 -22.65 -3.94 0.23
N ASN A 5 -23.67 -4.49 -0.44
CA ASN A 5 -23.65 -5.90 -0.85
C ASN A 5 -22.45 -6.25 -1.72
N ASP A 6 -22.04 -5.35 -2.63
CA ASP A 6 -20.89 -5.56 -3.50
C ASP A 6 -19.57 -5.56 -2.71
N GLN A 7 -19.40 -4.62 -1.76
CA GLN A 7 -18.24 -4.60 -0.88
C GLN A 7 -18.16 -5.87 -0.04
N PHE A 8 -19.28 -6.33 0.49
CA PHE A 8 -19.34 -7.55 1.28
C PHE A 8 -18.99 -8.80 0.46
N ALA A 9 -19.49 -8.88 -0.79
CA ALA A 9 -19.14 -9.98 -1.71
C ALA A 9 -17.62 -10.01 -2.01
N LEU A 10 -17.02 -8.86 -2.27
CA LEU A 10 -15.56 -8.74 -2.50
C LEU A 10 -14.75 -9.16 -1.27
N ILE A 11 -15.16 -8.77 -0.07
CA ILE A 11 -14.51 -9.16 1.18
C ILE A 11 -14.57 -10.67 1.36
N LYS A 12 -15.74 -11.30 1.15
CA LYS A 12 -15.88 -12.77 1.23
C LYS A 12 -14.99 -13.49 0.25
N GLN A 13 -14.91 -13.02 -0.99
CA GLN A 13 -14.02 -13.58 -2.01
C GLN A 13 -12.55 -13.47 -1.57
N GLN A 14 -12.14 -12.32 -1.03
CA GLN A 14 -10.78 -12.10 -0.53
C GLN A 14 -10.43 -13.06 0.60
N PHE A 15 -11.32 -13.24 1.58
CA PHE A 15 -11.08 -14.19 2.67
C PHE A 15 -10.99 -15.65 2.20
N ALA A 16 -11.84 -16.07 1.26
CA ALA A 16 -11.77 -17.40 0.67
C ALA A 16 -10.42 -17.63 0.00
N THR A 17 -9.97 -16.66 -0.81
CA THR A 17 -8.67 -16.70 -1.47
C THR A 17 -7.51 -16.75 -0.45
N LEU A 18 -7.55 -15.93 0.60
CA LEU A 18 -6.52 -15.93 1.64
C LEU A 18 -6.47 -17.23 2.42
N LYS A 19 -7.62 -17.81 2.78
CA LYS A 19 -7.69 -19.09 3.47
C LYS A 19 -7.14 -20.23 2.61
N GLU A 20 -7.36 -20.18 1.31
CA GLU A 20 -6.86 -21.20 0.37
C GLU A 20 -5.36 -21.07 0.11
N ARG A 21 -4.85 -19.83 -0.04
CA ARG A 21 -3.53 -19.59 -0.61
C ARG A 21 -2.46 -19.18 0.39
N SER A 22 -2.84 -18.69 1.57
CA SER A 22 -1.88 -18.26 2.60
C SER A 22 -1.90 -19.20 3.79
N ALA A 23 -0.77 -19.84 4.09
CA ALA A 23 -0.63 -20.72 5.25
C ALA A 23 -0.94 -19.99 6.58
N PHE A 24 -0.59 -18.70 6.67
CA PHE A 24 -0.92 -17.87 7.82
C PHE A 24 -2.42 -17.70 8.01
N TYR A 25 -3.15 -17.36 6.94
CA TYR A 25 -4.60 -17.16 7.03
C TYR A 25 -5.36 -18.47 7.08
N ALA A 26 -4.86 -19.54 6.46
CA ALA A 26 -5.41 -20.89 6.63
C ALA A 26 -5.44 -21.29 8.10
N ALA A 27 -4.32 -21.11 8.81
CA ALA A 27 -4.24 -21.40 10.24
C ALA A 27 -5.11 -20.43 11.08
N LYS A 28 -5.17 -19.15 10.70
CA LYS A 28 -5.96 -18.15 11.44
C LYS A 28 -7.47 -18.36 11.33
N PHE A 29 -7.93 -18.90 10.20
CA PHE A 29 -9.33 -19.20 9.92
C PHE A 29 -9.63 -20.71 10.09
N ASP A 30 -8.76 -21.45 10.79
CA ASP A 30 -9.03 -22.86 11.09
C ASP A 30 -10.31 -22.99 11.94
N GLY A 31 -11.15 -23.95 11.57
CA GLY A 31 -12.46 -24.16 12.19
C GLY A 31 -13.54 -23.10 11.86
N ILE A 32 -13.21 -22.07 11.06
CA ILE A 32 -14.20 -21.07 10.63
C ILE A 32 -14.70 -21.42 9.22
N ASP A 33 -16.00 -21.64 9.09
CA ASP A 33 -16.65 -21.73 7.79
C ASP A 33 -17.01 -20.33 7.29
N LEU A 34 -16.28 -19.86 6.28
CA LEU A 34 -16.51 -18.53 5.71
C LEU A 34 -17.85 -18.40 4.97
N THR A 35 -18.53 -19.53 4.69
CA THR A 35 -19.89 -19.51 4.12
C THR A 35 -20.93 -19.03 5.15
N ASP A 36 -20.64 -19.20 6.44
CA ASP A 36 -21.51 -18.74 7.54
C ASP A 36 -21.45 -17.21 7.74
N VAL A 37 -20.43 -16.54 7.15
CA VAL A 37 -20.30 -15.07 7.21
C VAL A 37 -21.25 -14.43 6.22
N GLN A 38 -22.48 -14.14 6.65
CA GLN A 38 -23.56 -13.62 5.80
C GLN A 38 -23.88 -12.15 6.05
N THR A 39 -23.52 -11.63 7.22
CA THR A 39 -23.80 -10.28 7.65
C THR A 39 -22.53 -9.54 8.08
N GLN A 40 -22.63 -8.21 8.20
CA GLN A 40 -21.55 -7.40 8.79
C GLN A 40 -21.24 -7.84 10.22
N GLU A 41 -22.26 -8.22 11.00
CA GLU A 41 -22.08 -8.70 12.37
C GLU A 41 -21.29 -10.03 12.43
N ASP A 42 -21.49 -10.92 11.45
CA ASP A 42 -20.69 -12.17 11.36
C ASP A 42 -19.24 -11.85 10.98
N PHE A 43 -19.04 -10.90 10.05
CA PHE A 43 -17.73 -10.43 9.66
C PHE A 43 -16.94 -9.84 10.85
N GLU A 44 -17.60 -9.07 11.72
CA GLU A 44 -17.00 -8.45 12.89
C GLU A 44 -16.56 -9.46 13.97
N LYS A 45 -17.04 -10.73 13.88
CA LYS A 45 -16.61 -11.85 14.75
C LYS A 45 -15.33 -12.54 14.28
N LEU A 46 -14.87 -12.25 13.04
CA LEU A 46 -13.63 -12.86 12.53
C LEU A 46 -12.41 -12.38 13.32
N PRO A 47 -11.39 -13.24 13.49
CA PRO A 47 -10.21 -12.90 14.26
C PRO A 47 -9.39 -11.79 13.60
N PHE A 48 -9.01 -10.77 14.37
CA PHE A 48 -8.10 -9.72 13.92
C PHE A 48 -6.67 -10.23 13.75
N SER A 49 -5.91 -9.59 12.87
CA SER A 49 -4.45 -9.77 12.80
C SER A 49 -3.78 -8.55 13.43
N GLU A 50 -2.80 -8.83 14.29
CA GLU A 50 -1.97 -7.82 14.94
C GLU A 50 -0.60 -7.74 14.28
N LYS A 51 0.13 -6.66 14.51
CA LYS A 51 1.47 -6.47 13.94
C LYS A 51 2.44 -7.58 14.35
N ASP A 52 2.30 -8.11 15.55
CA ASP A 52 3.16 -9.21 16.03
C ASP A 52 2.82 -10.55 15.37
N ASP A 53 1.58 -10.76 14.96
CA ASP A 53 1.21 -11.91 14.13
C ASP A 53 1.98 -11.88 12.81
N LEU A 54 2.00 -10.70 12.16
CA LEU A 54 2.66 -10.50 10.87
C LEU A 54 4.19 -10.66 10.98
N ARG A 55 4.78 -10.24 12.11
CA ARG A 55 6.21 -10.39 12.38
C ARG A 55 6.63 -11.85 12.62
N ARG A 56 5.76 -12.64 13.24
CA ARG A 56 6.05 -14.07 13.52
C ARG A 56 6.24 -14.91 12.27
N VAL A 57 5.66 -14.50 11.16
CA VAL A 57 5.76 -15.19 9.88
C VAL A 57 6.78 -14.53 8.92
N TYR A 58 7.71 -13.76 9.48
CA TYR A 58 8.82 -13.20 8.72
C TYR A 58 9.66 -14.29 8.02
N PRO A 59 10.18 -14.11 6.79
CA PRO A 59 10.03 -12.88 5.99
C PRO A 59 8.77 -12.84 5.11
N LEU A 60 8.34 -13.93 4.49
CA LEU A 60 7.31 -13.96 3.44
C LEU A 60 6.08 -14.82 3.81
N GLY A 61 5.89 -15.16 5.08
CA GLY A 61 4.79 -16.03 5.50
C GLY A 61 3.37 -15.46 5.29
N LEU A 62 3.26 -14.19 4.88
CA LEU A 62 1.99 -13.59 4.46
C LEU A 62 1.69 -13.80 2.97
N GLN A 63 2.67 -14.28 2.20
CA GLN A 63 2.53 -14.43 0.75
C GLN A 63 1.40 -15.42 0.41
N ALA A 64 0.55 -15.03 -0.52
CA ALA A 64 -0.60 -15.80 -0.97
C ALA A 64 -0.55 -16.12 -2.49
N VAL A 65 0.60 -15.88 -3.10
CA VAL A 65 0.88 -16.16 -4.52
C VAL A 65 2.25 -16.81 -4.65
N PRO A 66 2.55 -17.56 -5.73
CA PRO A 66 3.90 -18.10 -5.96
C PRO A 66 4.91 -16.97 -6.25
N ASP A 67 6.20 -17.26 -6.04
CA ASP A 67 7.28 -16.27 -6.14
C ASP A 67 7.36 -15.57 -7.51
N GLU A 68 7.04 -16.28 -8.58
CA GLU A 68 7.05 -15.77 -9.94
C GLU A 68 5.98 -14.70 -10.22
N GLU A 69 4.96 -14.58 -9.38
CA GLU A 69 3.94 -13.54 -9.46
C GLU A 69 4.32 -12.29 -8.63
N VAL A 70 5.34 -12.38 -7.77
CA VAL A 70 5.80 -11.26 -6.95
C VAL A 70 6.75 -10.38 -7.76
N VAL A 71 6.35 -9.15 -8.05
CA VAL A 71 7.15 -8.19 -8.83
C VAL A 71 7.84 -7.13 -7.96
N ARG A 72 7.42 -7.01 -6.69
CA ARG A 72 7.96 -6.00 -5.78
C ARG A 72 7.80 -6.41 -4.32
N ILE A 73 8.72 -5.96 -3.49
CA ILE A 73 8.68 -6.14 -2.04
C ILE A 73 8.81 -4.77 -1.37
N HIS A 74 7.98 -4.54 -0.35
CA HIS A 74 8.12 -3.43 0.57
C HIS A 74 8.19 -3.92 2.02
N SER A 75 8.69 -3.06 2.90
CA SER A 75 8.71 -3.36 4.33
C SER A 75 8.33 -2.17 5.19
N SER A 76 7.85 -2.46 6.39
CA SER A 76 7.79 -1.46 7.45
C SER A 76 9.21 -1.05 7.87
N SER A 77 9.36 0.12 8.49
CA SER A 77 10.68 0.66 8.91
C SER A 77 11.46 -0.24 9.88
N GLY A 78 10.81 -1.17 10.58
CA GLY A 78 11.47 -2.07 11.51
C GLY A 78 12.05 -1.41 12.78
N THR A 79 11.76 -0.14 13.05
CA THR A 79 12.30 0.63 14.20
C THR A 79 12.03 0.00 15.55
N THR A 80 11.01 -0.84 15.68
CA THR A 80 10.61 -1.52 16.90
C THR A 80 10.86 -3.03 16.87
N GLY A 81 11.76 -3.52 16.03
CA GLY A 81 12.11 -4.93 15.89
C GLY A 81 12.02 -5.45 14.44
N THR A 82 11.72 -6.73 14.24
CA THR A 82 11.60 -7.35 12.92
C THR A 82 10.60 -6.59 12.05
N PRO A 83 10.97 -6.18 10.82
CA PRO A 83 10.04 -5.51 9.91
C PRO A 83 8.93 -6.46 9.43
N VAL A 84 7.82 -5.91 9.03
CA VAL A 84 6.81 -6.64 8.26
C VAL A 84 7.15 -6.50 6.78
N ILE A 85 7.30 -7.62 6.09
CA ILE A 85 7.55 -7.68 4.65
C ILE A 85 6.22 -7.89 3.93
N VAL A 86 6.01 -7.13 2.88
CA VAL A 86 4.79 -7.19 2.05
C VAL A 86 5.18 -7.40 0.60
N PRO A 87 4.96 -8.59 0.04
CA PRO A 87 5.12 -8.84 -1.39
C PRO A 87 3.91 -8.28 -2.18
N TYR A 88 4.18 -7.80 -3.38
CA TYR A 88 3.20 -7.22 -4.29
C TYR A 88 3.24 -7.92 -5.64
N THR A 89 2.08 -8.28 -6.16
CA THR A 89 1.90 -8.66 -7.57
C THR A 89 1.87 -7.42 -8.47
N GLN A 90 1.88 -7.63 -9.78
CA GLN A 90 1.72 -6.52 -10.74
C GLN A 90 0.35 -5.82 -10.57
N GLN A 91 -0.69 -6.59 -10.22
CA GLN A 91 -2.02 -6.02 -9.96
C GLN A 91 -2.01 -5.14 -8.71
N ASP A 92 -1.39 -5.60 -7.62
CA ASP A 92 -1.27 -4.80 -6.39
C ASP A 92 -0.54 -3.48 -6.63
N VAL A 93 0.53 -3.50 -7.45
CA VAL A 93 1.27 -2.28 -7.84
C VAL A 93 0.38 -1.32 -8.63
N THR A 94 -0.46 -1.84 -9.52
CA THR A 94 -1.41 -1.04 -10.31
C THR A 94 -2.48 -0.42 -9.42
N ASP A 95 -3.08 -1.22 -8.55
CA ASP A 95 -4.11 -0.76 -7.62
C ASP A 95 -3.57 0.29 -6.65
N TRP A 96 -2.33 0.10 -6.20
CA TRP A 96 -1.64 1.07 -5.37
C TRP A 96 -1.43 2.41 -6.08
N ALA A 97 -0.98 2.40 -7.36
CA ALA A 97 -0.85 3.62 -8.16
C ALA A 97 -2.19 4.37 -8.28
N ILE A 98 -3.29 3.64 -8.51
CA ILE A 98 -4.64 4.18 -8.57
C ILE A 98 -5.04 4.85 -7.24
N GLN A 99 -4.74 4.21 -6.10
CA GLN A 99 -5.07 4.80 -4.79
C GLN A 99 -4.30 6.10 -4.54
N PHE A 100 -3.02 6.17 -4.88
CA PHE A 100 -2.24 7.40 -4.76
C PHE A 100 -2.74 8.50 -5.71
N ALA A 101 -3.12 8.15 -6.93
CA ALA A 101 -3.72 9.11 -7.87
C ALA A 101 -5.02 9.69 -7.29
N ARG A 102 -5.90 8.87 -6.71
CA ARG A 102 -7.12 9.32 -6.03
C ARG A 102 -6.83 10.25 -4.85
N CYS A 103 -5.74 10.01 -4.10
CA CYS A 103 -5.32 10.94 -3.05
C CYS A 103 -4.95 12.31 -3.61
N TYR A 104 -4.23 12.35 -4.74
CA TYR A 104 -3.91 13.60 -5.43
C TYR A 104 -5.17 14.31 -5.94
N GLU A 105 -6.07 13.60 -6.60
CA GLU A 105 -7.35 14.15 -7.06
C GLU A 105 -8.18 14.72 -5.91
N THR A 106 -8.22 14.04 -4.76
CA THR A 106 -8.91 14.51 -3.54
C THR A 106 -8.30 15.82 -3.01
N ALA A 107 -6.99 15.99 -3.20
CA ALA A 107 -6.29 17.24 -2.85
C ALA A 107 -6.42 18.33 -3.94
N GLY A 108 -7.17 18.09 -5.02
CA GLY A 108 -7.35 19.02 -6.13
C GLY A 108 -6.17 19.08 -7.11
N ILE A 109 -5.26 18.12 -7.04
CA ILE A 109 -4.10 18.02 -7.93
C ILE A 109 -4.53 17.34 -9.25
N THR A 110 -3.99 17.84 -10.35
CA THR A 110 -4.36 17.42 -11.70
C THR A 110 -3.14 17.01 -12.54
N ASN A 111 -3.37 16.54 -13.74
CA ASN A 111 -2.32 16.21 -14.70
C ASN A 111 -1.48 17.41 -15.20
N THR A 112 -1.86 18.65 -14.85
CA THR A 112 -1.08 19.85 -15.17
C THR A 112 -0.06 20.19 -14.09
N ASP A 113 -0.10 19.49 -12.96
CA ASP A 113 0.77 19.76 -11.82
C ASP A 113 2.17 19.14 -11.98
N ARG A 114 3.13 19.73 -11.25
CA ARG A 114 4.51 19.28 -11.16
C ARG A 114 4.80 18.92 -9.72
N ILE A 115 4.91 17.62 -9.47
CA ILE A 115 4.92 17.02 -8.13
C ILE A 115 6.36 16.69 -7.74
N GLN A 116 6.95 17.50 -6.87
CA GLN A 116 8.27 17.20 -6.31
C GLN A 116 8.16 16.24 -5.14
N ILE A 117 8.90 15.13 -5.21
CA ILE A 117 8.81 14.00 -4.29
C ILE A 117 10.12 13.91 -3.51
N THR A 118 10.10 14.24 -2.22
CA THR A 118 11.28 14.25 -1.36
C THR A 118 11.41 13.05 -0.43
N PRO A 119 10.37 12.24 -0.11
CA PRO A 119 10.54 11.04 0.68
C PRO A 119 11.49 10.03 0.05
N GLY A 120 12.12 9.20 0.90
CA GLY A 120 13.07 8.17 0.47
C GLY A 120 12.42 7.10 -0.41
N TYR A 121 13.22 6.60 -1.32
CA TYR A 121 12.94 5.41 -2.13
C TYR A 121 13.61 4.19 -1.49
N GLY A 122 13.21 2.99 -1.85
CA GLY A 122 13.73 1.74 -1.32
C GLY A 122 12.62 0.84 -0.80
N LEU A 123 12.86 0.07 0.26
CA LEU A 123 11.86 -0.85 0.81
C LEU A 123 10.67 -0.11 1.44
N TRP A 124 10.83 1.13 1.85
CA TRP A 124 9.73 1.94 2.35
C TRP A 124 8.85 2.47 1.21
N THR A 125 7.56 2.57 1.46
CA THR A 125 6.54 2.77 0.42
C THR A 125 6.41 4.20 -0.10
N ALA A 126 6.85 5.23 0.66
CA ALA A 126 6.45 6.60 0.39
C ALA A 126 6.92 7.15 -0.95
N GLY A 127 8.24 7.19 -1.22
CA GLY A 127 8.76 7.80 -2.44
C GLY A 127 8.18 7.21 -3.72
N ILE A 128 8.22 5.88 -3.83
CA ILE A 128 7.71 5.17 -5.02
C ILE A 128 6.18 5.27 -5.15
N GLY A 129 5.45 5.26 -4.03
CA GLY A 129 3.99 5.39 -4.06
C GLY A 129 3.55 6.76 -4.60
N PHE A 130 4.16 7.83 -4.13
CA PHE A 130 3.91 9.18 -4.65
C PHE A 130 4.24 9.28 -6.14
N GLN A 131 5.36 8.71 -6.57
CA GLN A 131 5.75 8.73 -7.99
C GLN A 131 4.73 7.99 -8.86
N LEU A 132 4.40 6.75 -8.52
CA LEU A 132 3.44 5.96 -9.29
C LEU A 132 2.07 6.61 -9.38
N GLY A 133 1.61 7.23 -8.29
CA GLY A 133 0.36 7.99 -8.29
C GLY A 133 0.40 9.21 -9.19
N ALA A 134 1.51 9.97 -9.16
CA ALA A 134 1.71 11.12 -10.04
C ALA A 134 1.70 10.71 -11.53
N GLU A 135 2.45 9.66 -11.86
CA GLU A 135 2.52 9.12 -13.23
C GLU A 135 1.16 8.56 -13.69
N HIS A 136 0.43 7.87 -12.81
CA HIS A 136 -0.91 7.37 -13.11
C HIS A 136 -1.92 8.50 -13.35
N LEU A 137 -1.83 9.59 -12.58
CA LEU A 137 -2.64 10.80 -12.77
C LEU A 137 -2.28 11.54 -14.08
N GLY A 138 -1.12 11.25 -14.66
CA GLY A 138 -0.59 11.97 -15.82
C GLY A 138 0.10 13.30 -15.45
N ALA A 139 0.38 13.52 -14.16
CA ALA A 139 1.12 14.68 -13.67
C ALA A 139 2.64 14.48 -13.84
N MET A 140 3.39 15.58 -13.83
CA MET A 140 4.86 15.52 -13.93
C MET A 140 5.46 15.12 -12.58
N ALA A 141 5.97 13.91 -12.45
CA ALA A 141 6.71 13.47 -11.28
C ALA A 141 8.17 13.98 -11.32
N ILE A 142 8.63 14.56 -10.19
CA ILE A 142 10.00 15.03 -9.99
C ILE A 142 10.58 14.23 -8.80
N PRO A 143 11.22 13.06 -9.05
CA PRO A 143 11.63 12.11 -8.01
C PRO A 143 12.99 12.50 -7.39
N MET A 144 12.99 13.50 -6.53
CA MET A 144 14.20 14.03 -5.91
C MET A 144 14.82 13.09 -4.84
N GLY A 145 13.96 12.41 -4.08
CA GLY A 145 14.41 11.66 -2.90
C GLY A 145 14.81 12.59 -1.74
N PRO A 146 15.32 12.02 -0.63
CA PRO A 146 15.61 12.77 0.59
C PRO A 146 16.94 13.56 0.52
N GLY A 147 17.05 14.56 1.39
CA GLY A 147 18.27 15.31 1.64
C GLY A 147 18.54 16.45 0.66
N ASN A 148 19.68 17.11 0.86
CA ASN A 148 20.16 18.24 0.06
C ASN A 148 19.11 19.35 -0.15
N THR A 149 18.76 20.03 0.93
CA THR A 149 17.72 21.10 0.93
C THR A 149 18.00 22.19 -0.10
N GLU A 150 19.23 22.61 -0.27
CA GLU A 150 19.60 23.63 -1.26
C GLU A 150 19.27 23.18 -2.70
N LYS A 151 19.62 21.94 -3.04
CA LYS A 151 19.27 21.35 -4.33
C LYS A 151 17.74 21.20 -4.49
N GLN A 152 17.03 20.83 -3.43
CA GLN A 152 15.56 20.74 -3.44
C GLN A 152 14.94 22.08 -3.80
N LEU A 153 15.33 23.16 -3.10
CA LEU A 153 14.81 24.50 -3.34
C LEU A 153 15.13 25.01 -4.75
N ARG A 154 16.36 24.79 -5.20
CA ARG A 154 16.76 25.14 -6.57
C ARG A 154 15.92 24.42 -7.62
N MET A 155 15.72 23.11 -7.47
CA MET A 155 14.89 22.33 -8.41
C MET A 155 13.42 22.77 -8.38
N MET A 156 12.88 23.13 -7.22
CA MET A 156 11.53 23.71 -7.14
C MET A 156 11.39 24.95 -8.01
N GLN A 157 12.38 25.84 -7.95
CA GLN A 157 12.39 27.07 -8.74
C GLN A 157 12.57 26.79 -10.23
N ASP A 158 13.60 26.00 -10.58
CA ASP A 158 13.97 25.72 -11.97
C ASP A 158 12.86 24.94 -12.70
N LEU A 159 12.26 23.96 -12.04
CA LEU A 159 11.22 23.09 -12.58
C LEU A 159 9.80 23.61 -12.31
N LYS A 160 9.66 24.72 -11.56
CA LYS A 160 8.37 25.34 -11.20
C LYS A 160 7.42 24.32 -10.57
N SER A 161 7.88 23.62 -9.53
CA SER A 161 7.07 22.63 -8.81
C SER A 161 5.82 23.30 -8.23
N THR A 162 4.64 22.70 -8.43
CA THR A 162 3.36 23.19 -7.92
C THR A 162 2.92 22.43 -6.68
N VAL A 163 3.43 21.21 -6.49
CA VAL A 163 3.12 20.32 -5.37
C VAL A 163 4.41 19.79 -4.77
N LEU A 164 4.46 19.74 -3.43
CA LEU A 164 5.56 19.14 -2.68
C LEU A 164 5.04 17.96 -1.85
N CYS A 165 5.57 16.76 -2.09
CA CYS A 165 5.42 15.61 -1.20
C CYS A 165 6.62 15.56 -0.26
N ALA A 166 6.40 15.78 1.03
CA ALA A 166 7.45 15.80 2.05
C ALA A 166 6.91 15.32 3.41
N THR A 167 7.80 14.99 4.34
CA THR A 167 7.40 14.89 5.75
C THR A 167 7.12 16.28 6.30
N SER A 168 6.12 16.40 7.20
CA SER A 168 5.67 17.70 7.73
C SER A 168 6.74 18.50 8.48
N SER A 169 7.82 17.84 8.90
CA SER A 169 8.97 18.45 9.61
C SER A 169 10.15 18.79 8.70
N TYR A 170 9.99 18.67 7.40
CA TYR A 170 11.06 18.90 6.43
C TYR A 170 11.32 20.38 6.16
#